data_8479259e262a9a29042e6f4cfe21945e
#
_entry.id   8479259e262a9a29042e6f4cfe21945e
#
_cell.length_a   1.000
_cell.length_b   1.000
_cell.length_c   1.000
_cell.angle_alpha   90.00
_cell.angle_beta   90.00
_cell.angle_gamma   90.00
#
_symmetry.space_group_name_H-M   'P 1'
#
loop_
_entity.id
_entity.type
_entity.pdbx_description
1 polymer ?
#
loop_
_entity_poly.entity_id
_entity_poly.type
_entity_poly.pdbx_seq_one_letter_code
_entity_poly.pdbx_strand_id
1 'polypeptide(L)'
;ANLKPKAKDFRVFWDNAYCVHSLYDTDDKLKNIFDVARKAGTSDMIYCFASTAKITFAGSGVAVFASSQNNVQDMLKRLFFKRINPNKVNQVIHVEYLKNVDNIKKIMAQHAAILRPKFDLFKDRMEEAFAGDENVSWSKPRGGYFISLDVPGCAKRIVSLASDAGVKFTAAGSTFPYRIDDNDSNIRIAPSVPSLDEMNFAIDVLTCAIRIALAEKYLAK
;
A
#
# COMPACT_ATOMS: atom_id res chain seq x y z
N ALA A 1 -21.03 4.60 1.44
CA ALA A 1 -22.11 5.30 2.13
C ALA A 1 -23.45 4.57 1.99
N ASN A 2 -23.72 3.99 0.82
CA ASN A 2 -25.01 3.29 0.56
C ASN A 2 -24.98 1.81 0.93
N LEU A 3 -23.94 1.36 1.62
CA LEU A 3 -23.81 -0.02 2.07
C LEU A 3 -24.88 -0.33 3.13
N LYS A 4 -25.63 -1.39 2.91
CA LYS A 4 -26.61 -1.93 3.87
C LYS A 4 -26.06 -3.25 4.42
N PRO A 5 -25.25 -3.24 5.46
CA PRO A 5 -24.65 -4.46 5.99
C PRO A 5 -25.73 -5.36 6.63
N LYS A 6 -25.53 -6.66 6.51
CA LYS A 6 -26.40 -7.65 7.15
C LYS A 6 -26.15 -7.70 8.67
N ALA A 7 -24.90 -7.56 9.09
CA ALA A 7 -24.51 -7.54 10.49
C ALA A 7 -24.74 -6.16 11.11
N LYS A 8 -25.35 -6.11 12.31
CA LYS A 8 -25.62 -4.86 13.05
C LYS A 8 -24.33 -4.17 13.55
N ASP A 9 -23.30 -4.94 13.77
CA ASP A 9 -22.01 -4.51 14.27
C ASP A 9 -20.95 -4.35 13.15
N PHE A 10 -21.38 -4.29 11.90
CA PHE A 10 -20.50 -4.10 10.75
C PHE A 10 -19.66 -2.83 10.90
N ARG A 11 -18.35 -2.93 10.63
CA ARG A 11 -17.42 -1.80 10.65
C ARG A 11 -16.59 -1.77 9.37
N VAL A 12 -16.29 -0.57 8.93
CA VAL A 12 -15.34 -0.28 7.86
C VAL A 12 -14.03 0.15 8.51
N PHE A 13 -12.99 -0.63 8.31
CA PHE A 13 -11.63 -0.27 8.70
C PHE A 13 -11.01 0.54 7.56
N TRP A 14 -10.86 1.85 7.77
CA TRP A 14 -10.24 2.77 6.83
C TRP A 14 -8.78 2.96 7.22
N ASP A 15 -7.90 2.17 6.60
CA ASP A 15 -6.47 2.30 6.79
C ASP A 15 -5.92 3.46 5.97
N ASN A 16 -5.58 4.56 6.65
CA ASN A 16 -5.09 5.79 6.06
C ASN A 16 -3.58 5.99 6.28
N ALA A 17 -2.82 4.89 6.31
CA ALA A 17 -1.38 4.91 6.58
C ALA A 17 -0.57 5.68 5.53
N TYR A 18 -1.08 5.83 4.30
CA TYR A 18 -0.40 6.46 3.18
C TYR A 18 -0.99 7.81 2.75
N CYS A 19 -1.75 8.48 3.60
CA CYS A 19 -2.50 9.70 3.26
C CYS A 19 -1.67 10.89 2.77
N VAL A 20 -0.37 10.90 3.00
CA VAL A 20 0.57 11.99 2.62
C VAL A 20 1.70 11.50 1.71
N HIS A 21 1.56 10.34 1.11
CA HIS A 21 2.63 9.67 0.34
C HIS A 21 2.48 9.87 -1.18
N SER A 22 2.14 11.09 -1.61
CA SER A 22 2.12 11.43 -3.03
C SER A 22 3.52 11.40 -3.62
N LEU A 23 3.65 10.77 -4.79
CA LEU A 23 4.90 10.73 -5.54
C LEU A 23 5.07 11.91 -6.48
N TYR A 24 3.98 12.57 -6.86
CA TYR A 24 3.94 13.66 -7.84
C TYR A 24 3.30 14.92 -7.20
N ASP A 25 3.49 16.06 -7.84
CA ASP A 25 3.04 17.35 -7.32
C ASP A 25 1.51 17.55 -7.37
N THR A 26 0.81 16.68 -8.10
CA THR A 26 -0.65 16.64 -8.16
C THR A 26 -1.17 15.45 -7.38
N ASP A 27 -1.87 15.71 -6.29
CA ASP A 27 -2.49 14.70 -5.44
C ASP A 27 -3.81 14.17 -6.03
N ASP A 28 -4.02 12.87 -5.91
CA ASP A 28 -5.35 12.28 -6.07
C ASP A 28 -6.17 12.59 -4.81
N LYS A 29 -7.21 13.39 -4.99
CA LYS A 29 -8.08 13.79 -3.87
C LYS A 29 -9.05 12.69 -3.52
N LEU A 30 -8.77 11.94 -2.48
CA LEU A 30 -9.73 11.00 -1.90
C LEU A 30 -10.86 11.76 -1.20
N LYS A 31 -12.08 11.22 -1.29
CA LYS A 31 -13.22 11.76 -0.54
C LYS A 31 -12.97 11.57 0.96
N ASN A 32 -13.31 12.57 1.76
CA ASN A 32 -13.27 12.46 3.20
C ASN A 32 -14.32 11.43 3.67
N ILE A 33 -13.86 10.31 4.20
CA ILE A 33 -14.73 9.19 4.63
C ILE A 33 -15.71 9.63 5.73
N PHE A 34 -15.31 10.53 6.62
CA PHE A 34 -16.17 11.02 7.69
C PHE A 34 -17.31 11.91 7.17
N ASP A 35 -17.05 12.76 6.18
CA ASP A 35 -18.09 13.59 5.56
C ASP A 35 -19.07 12.72 4.79
N VAL A 36 -18.60 11.70 4.09
CA VAL A 36 -19.45 10.76 3.37
C VAL A 36 -20.31 9.95 4.35
N ALA A 37 -19.72 9.44 5.42
CA ALA A 37 -20.44 8.67 6.43
C ALA A 37 -21.48 9.53 7.21
N ARG A 38 -21.13 10.78 7.55
CA ARG A 38 -22.03 11.71 8.21
C ARG A 38 -23.25 12.01 7.38
N LYS A 39 -23.06 12.30 6.08
CA LYS A 39 -24.18 12.55 5.15
C LYS A 39 -25.09 11.33 4.98
N ALA A 40 -24.55 10.13 5.13
CA ALA A 40 -25.30 8.88 5.02
C ALA A 40 -25.89 8.38 6.36
N GLY A 41 -25.66 9.07 7.48
CA GLY A 41 -26.07 8.61 8.81
C GLY A 41 -25.35 7.36 9.31
N THR A 42 -24.16 7.06 8.77
CA THR A 42 -23.40 5.82 9.05
C THR A 42 -22.06 6.07 9.76
N SER A 43 -21.95 7.18 10.51
CA SER A 43 -20.69 7.58 11.17
C SER A 43 -20.13 6.51 12.12
N ASP A 44 -20.99 5.76 12.81
CA ASP A 44 -20.58 4.70 13.73
C ASP A 44 -19.99 3.47 13.01
N MET A 45 -20.13 3.37 11.69
CA MET A 45 -19.55 2.26 10.93
C MET A 45 -18.05 2.46 10.64
N ILE A 46 -17.50 3.67 10.80
CA ILE A 46 -16.15 4.00 10.35
C ILE A 46 -15.15 3.91 11.49
N TYR A 47 -14.13 3.09 11.29
CA TYR A 47 -12.89 3.04 12.08
C TYR A 47 -11.75 3.48 11.18
N CYS A 48 -11.22 4.69 11.40
CA CYS A 48 -10.11 5.22 10.62
C CYS A 48 -8.81 5.12 11.43
N PHE A 49 -7.77 4.64 10.77
CA PHE A 49 -6.44 4.48 11.35
C PHE A 49 -5.42 5.24 10.52
N ALA A 50 -4.51 5.93 11.19
CA ALA A 50 -3.36 6.57 10.58
C ALA A 50 -2.11 6.34 11.44
N SER A 51 -0.93 6.48 10.85
CA SER A 51 0.33 6.29 11.56
C SER A 51 1.44 7.11 10.92
N THR A 52 2.39 7.56 11.75
CA THR A 52 3.63 8.19 11.30
C THR A 52 4.72 7.19 10.96
N ALA A 53 4.49 5.88 11.14
CA ALA A 53 5.52 4.84 10.96
C ALA A 53 6.14 4.78 9.56
N LYS A 54 5.40 5.26 8.53
CA LYS A 54 5.88 5.37 7.15
C LYS A 54 6.42 6.77 6.80
N ILE A 55 6.28 7.73 7.71
CA ILE A 55 6.77 9.12 7.57
C ILE A 55 8.10 9.29 8.30
N THR A 56 8.24 8.65 9.48
CA THR A 56 9.40 8.75 10.37
C THR A 56 10.13 7.40 10.45
N PHE A 57 10.01 6.70 11.59
CA PHE A 57 10.68 5.42 11.81
C PHE A 57 9.69 4.29 12.03
N ALA A 58 9.89 3.17 11.34
CA ALA A 58 9.20 1.94 11.64
C ALA A 58 9.49 1.49 13.09
N GLY A 59 8.46 1.07 13.82
CA GLY A 59 8.59 0.66 15.22
C GLY A 59 8.54 1.81 16.24
N SER A 60 8.81 3.05 15.83
CA SER A 60 8.70 4.25 16.68
C SER A 60 7.56 5.19 16.28
N GLY A 61 6.69 4.77 15.37
CA GLY A 61 5.58 5.58 14.89
C GLY A 61 4.55 5.89 15.98
N VAL A 62 3.85 7.02 15.81
CA VAL A 62 2.64 7.35 16.55
C VAL A 62 1.44 6.97 15.71
N ALA A 63 0.54 6.16 16.27
CA ALA A 63 -0.70 5.77 15.61
C ALA A 63 -1.88 6.60 16.12
N VAL A 64 -2.84 6.85 15.24
CA VAL A 64 -4.07 7.61 15.53
C VAL A 64 -5.27 6.76 15.14
N PHE A 65 -6.24 6.70 16.04
CA PHE A 65 -7.57 6.17 15.79
C PHE A 65 -8.58 7.32 15.75
N ALA A 66 -9.36 7.39 14.70
CA ALA A 66 -10.44 8.36 14.56
C ALA A 66 -11.75 7.64 14.21
N SER A 67 -12.85 8.08 14.82
CA SER A 67 -14.17 7.50 14.61
C SER A 67 -15.26 8.45 15.13
N SER A 68 -16.52 8.00 15.17
CA SER A 68 -17.59 8.70 15.89
C SER A 68 -17.28 8.81 17.39
N GLN A 69 -17.93 9.74 18.08
CA GLN A 69 -17.75 9.93 19.51
C GLN A 69 -18.06 8.64 20.29
N ASN A 70 -19.12 7.92 19.95
CA ASN A 70 -19.48 6.66 20.60
C ASN A 70 -18.37 5.61 20.49
N ASN A 71 -17.82 5.42 19.31
CA ASN A 71 -16.75 4.47 19.06
C ASN A 71 -15.45 4.87 19.78
N VAL A 72 -15.12 6.16 19.81
CA VAL A 72 -13.94 6.65 20.54
C VAL A 72 -14.09 6.42 22.04
N GLN A 73 -15.26 6.66 22.60
CA GLN A 73 -15.56 6.40 24.02
C GLN A 73 -15.42 4.91 24.38
N ASP A 74 -15.95 4.02 23.52
CA ASP A 74 -15.79 2.56 23.73
C ASP A 74 -14.31 2.14 23.62
N MET A 75 -13.60 2.65 22.63
CA MET A 75 -12.18 2.37 22.44
C MET A 75 -11.34 2.84 23.65
N LEU A 76 -11.61 4.02 24.19
CA LEU A 76 -10.91 4.54 25.37
C LEU A 76 -11.10 3.65 26.60
N LYS A 77 -12.33 3.13 26.83
CA LYS A 77 -12.60 2.18 27.90
C LYS A 77 -11.75 0.91 27.77
N ARG A 78 -11.63 0.37 26.55
CA ARG A 78 -10.82 -0.83 26.28
C ARG A 78 -9.32 -0.57 26.40
N LEU A 79 -8.85 0.58 25.92
CA LEU A 79 -7.45 0.97 25.99
C LEU A 79 -6.99 1.19 27.43
N PHE A 80 -7.86 1.64 28.33
CA PHE A 80 -7.56 1.82 29.74
C PHE A 80 -7.04 0.55 30.42
N PHE A 81 -7.60 -0.62 30.08
CA PHE A 81 -7.15 -1.90 30.61
C PHE A 81 -5.87 -2.41 29.93
N LYS A 82 -5.56 -1.92 28.73
CA LYS A 82 -4.39 -2.34 27.98
C LYS A 82 -3.14 -1.54 28.33
N ARG A 83 -3.30 -0.25 28.60
CA ARG A 83 -2.21 0.68 28.95
C ARG A 83 -2.75 1.91 29.66
N ILE A 84 -1.99 2.43 30.60
CA ILE A 84 -2.35 3.65 31.34
C ILE A 84 -2.16 4.89 30.44
N ASN A 85 -1.02 4.96 29.76
CA ASN A 85 -0.66 6.08 28.88
C ASN A 85 0.07 5.61 27.62
N PRO A 86 -0.05 6.35 26.51
CA PRO A 86 0.84 6.18 25.37
C PRO A 86 2.27 6.65 25.72
N ASN A 87 3.24 6.29 24.89
CA ASN A 87 4.62 6.76 25.02
C ASN A 87 4.70 8.26 24.73
N LYS A 88 4.70 9.08 25.79
CA LYS A 88 4.71 10.55 25.70
C LYS A 88 6.03 11.09 25.17
N VAL A 89 7.16 10.45 25.49
CA VAL A 89 8.48 10.84 24.97
C VAL A 89 8.49 10.74 23.45
N ASN A 90 8.01 9.61 22.91
CA ASN A 90 7.90 9.42 21.49
C ASN A 90 6.94 10.42 20.81
N GLN A 91 5.85 10.78 21.47
CA GLN A 91 4.95 11.84 20.95
C GLN A 91 5.64 13.20 20.89
N VAL A 92 6.41 13.59 21.91
CA VAL A 92 7.17 14.85 21.92
C VAL A 92 8.21 14.85 20.81
N ILE A 93 8.98 13.78 20.62
CA ILE A 93 9.92 13.64 19.50
C ILE A 93 9.22 13.89 18.17
N HIS A 94 8.03 13.30 17.96
CA HIS A 94 7.27 13.50 16.74
C HIS A 94 6.77 14.93 16.56
N VAL A 95 6.32 15.58 17.64
CA VAL A 95 5.90 16.99 17.61
C VAL A 95 7.05 17.88 17.20
N GLU A 96 8.23 17.71 17.82
CA GLU A 96 9.44 18.49 17.52
C GLU A 96 9.96 18.27 16.09
N TYR A 97 9.87 17.03 15.59
CA TYR A 97 10.33 16.70 14.23
C TYR A 97 9.33 17.12 13.16
N LEU A 98 8.06 16.76 13.32
CA LEU A 98 7.01 16.99 12.32
C LEU A 98 6.50 18.45 12.35
N LYS A 99 6.48 19.09 13.48
CA LYS A 99 6.10 20.49 13.75
C LYS A 99 4.67 20.83 13.30
N ASN A 100 4.44 20.86 11.99
CA ASN A 100 3.18 21.26 11.39
C ASN A 100 3.00 20.57 10.01
N VAL A 101 1.82 20.76 9.41
CA VAL A 101 1.43 20.15 8.13
C VAL A 101 2.39 20.54 6.99
N ASP A 102 2.85 21.79 6.96
CA ASP A 102 3.74 22.24 5.89
C ASP A 102 5.13 21.59 5.98
N ASN A 103 5.61 21.36 7.20
CA ASN A 103 6.85 20.62 7.40
C ASN A 103 6.70 19.14 7.04
N ILE A 104 5.55 18.52 7.36
CA ILE A 104 5.24 17.14 6.92
C ILE A 104 5.26 17.08 5.39
N LYS A 105 4.64 18.02 4.70
CA LYS A 105 4.66 18.07 3.22
C LYS A 105 6.09 18.18 2.67
N LYS A 106 6.96 19.01 3.29
CA LYS A 106 8.36 19.10 2.89
C LYS A 106 9.13 17.80 3.07
N ILE A 107 8.95 17.10 4.20
CA ILE A 107 9.54 15.80 4.44
C ILE A 107 9.06 14.80 3.39
N MET A 108 7.76 14.76 3.12
CA MET A 108 7.19 13.84 2.16
C MET A 108 7.61 14.14 0.72
N ALA A 109 7.84 15.42 0.37
CA ALA A 109 8.44 15.78 -0.92
C ALA A 109 9.87 15.22 -1.09
N GLN A 110 10.66 15.18 -0.01
CA GLN A 110 11.99 14.56 -0.02
C GLN A 110 11.88 13.03 -0.21
N HIS A 111 10.93 12.37 0.46
CA HIS A 111 10.65 10.94 0.24
C HIS A 111 10.22 10.69 -1.21
N ALA A 112 9.35 11.52 -1.77
CA ALA A 112 8.90 11.42 -3.14
C ALA A 112 10.08 11.57 -4.14
N ALA A 113 11.02 12.47 -3.89
CA ALA A 113 12.21 12.66 -4.73
C ALA A 113 13.10 11.39 -4.80
N ILE A 114 13.12 10.59 -3.73
CA ILE A 114 13.85 9.31 -3.68
C ILE A 114 13.06 8.19 -4.38
N LEU A 115 11.74 8.18 -4.20
CA LEU A 115 10.89 7.06 -4.67
C LEU A 115 10.43 7.21 -6.12
N ARG A 116 10.08 8.44 -6.53
CA ARG A 116 9.57 8.73 -7.88
C ARG A 116 10.41 8.12 -9.00
N PRO A 117 11.75 8.30 -9.04
CA PRO A 117 12.58 7.70 -10.10
C PRO A 117 12.44 6.17 -10.20
N LYS A 118 12.23 5.49 -9.07
CA LYS A 118 12.07 4.04 -9.02
C LYS A 118 10.73 3.59 -9.58
N PHE A 119 9.66 4.34 -9.30
CA PHE A 119 8.34 4.08 -9.85
C PHE A 119 8.29 4.39 -11.36
N ASP A 120 8.91 5.48 -11.79
CA ASP A 120 9.00 5.84 -13.20
C ASP A 120 9.80 4.80 -13.97
N LEU A 121 10.95 4.36 -13.45
CA LEU A 121 11.75 3.30 -14.04
C LEU A 121 10.94 2.01 -14.25
N PHE A 122 10.24 1.55 -13.21
CA PHE A 122 9.39 0.35 -13.33
C PHE A 122 8.33 0.53 -14.40
N LYS A 123 7.61 1.65 -14.36
CA LYS A 123 6.54 1.96 -15.33
C LYS A 123 7.07 1.95 -16.76
N ASP A 124 8.16 2.66 -17.03
CA ASP A 124 8.71 2.82 -18.38
C ASP A 124 9.23 1.49 -18.93
N ARG A 125 9.92 0.69 -18.10
CA ARG A 125 10.40 -0.64 -18.49
C ARG A 125 9.28 -1.65 -18.73
N MET A 126 8.22 -1.63 -17.92
CA MET A 126 7.06 -2.49 -18.15
C MET A 126 6.29 -2.07 -19.41
N GLU A 127 6.16 -0.77 -19.67
CA GLU A 127 5.56 -0.26 -20.89
C GLU A 127 6.38 -0.67 -22.14
N GLU A 128 7.71 -0.57 -22.08
CA GLU A 128 8.60 -1.04 -23.14
C GLU A 128 8.45 -2.55 -23.41
N ALA A 129 8.32 -3.35 -22.34
CA ALA A 129 8.33 -4.80 -22.46
C ALA A 129 6.96 -5.39 -22.86
N PHE A 130 5.85 -4.77 -22.43
CA PHE A 130 4.50 -5.36 -22.46
C PHE A 130 3.40 -4.39 -22.90
N ALA A 131 3.71 -3.25 -23.54
CA ALA A 131 2.67 -2.37 -24.05
C ALA A 131 1.75 -3.12 -25.04
N GLY A 132 0.44 -3.11 -24.74
CA GLY A 132 -0.57 -3.80 -25.58
C GLY A 132 -0.69 -5.30 -25.35
N ASP A 133 0.06 -5.91 -24.43
CA ASP A 133 -0.14 -7.31 -24.06
C ASP A 133 -1.30 -7.43 -23.05
N GLU A 134 -2.39 -8.05 -23.50
CA GLU A 134 -3.61 -8.24 -22.68
C GLU A 134 -3.41 -9.19 -21.49
N ASN A 135 -2.32 -9.97 -21.46
CA ASN A 135 -2.03 -10.91 -20.37
C ASN A 135 -1.27 -10.27 -19.22
N VAL A 136 -0.72 -9.07 -19.41
CA VAL A 136 0.10 -8.38 -18.39
C VAL A 136 -0.49 -7.01 -18.11
N SER A 137 -0.84 -6.77 -16.87
CA SER A 137 -1.33 -5.46 -16.46
C SER A 137 -0.70 -5.03 -15.13
N TRP A 138 -0.55 -3.73 -14.94
CA TRP A 138 -0.02 -3.19 -13.69
C TRP A 138 -0.67 -1.86 -13.34
N SER A 139 -0.74 -1.60 -12.03
CA SER A 139 -1.20 -0.31 -11.54
C SER A 139 -0.17 0.79 -11.82
N LYS A 140 -0.65 2.01 -12.07
CA LYS A 140 0.18 3.22 -12.25
C LYS A 140 -0.06 4.16 -11.07
N PRO A 141 0.41 3.81 -9.85
CA PRO A 141 0.11 4.56 -8.64
C PRO A 141 0.77 5.94 -8.66
N ARG A 142 0.06 6.93 -8.13
CA ARG A 142 0.57 8.29 -7.96
C ARG A 142 1.02 8.57 -6.53
N GLY A 143 0.96 7.55 -5.67
CA GLY A 143 1.37 7.61 -4.28
C GLY A 143 1.50 6.23 -3.66
N GLY A 144 1.97 6.17 -2.43
CA GLY A 144 2.21 4.93 -1.71
C GLY A 144 3.53 4.26 -2.06
N TYR A 145 3.65 2.97 -1.71
CA TYR A 145 4.90 2.21 -1.84
C TYR A 145 4.79 0.97 -2.71
N PHE A 146 3.63 0.71 -3.30
CA PHE A 146 3.37 -0.55 -3.97
C PHE A 146 2.82 -0.36 -5.38
N ILE A 147 3.19 -1.29 -6.25
CA ILE A 147 2.61 -1.49 -7.56
C ILE A 147 1.95 -2.87 -7.56
N SER A 148 0.73 -2.97 -8.05
CA SER A 148 0.05 -4.24 -8.31
C SER A 148 0.40 -4.68 -9.72
N LEU A 149 0.94 -5.88 -9.87
CA LEU A 149 1.20 -6.52 -11.16
C LEU A 149 0.29 -7.74 -11.27
N ASP A 150 -0.43 -7.84 -12.37
CA ASP A 150 -1.35 -8.95 -12.63
C ASP A 150 -0.96 -9.67 -13.93
N VAL A 151 -0.69 -10.99 -13.79
CA VAL A 151 -0.38 -11.91 -14.88
C VAL A 151 -1.17 -13.20 -14.64
N PRO A 152 -2.43 -13.30 -15.10
CA PRO A 152 -3.32 -14.39 -14.77
C PRO A 152 -2.75 -15.79 -15.08
N GLY A 153 -2.80 -16.68 -14.10
CA GLY A 153 -2.32 -18.06 -14.19
C GLY A 153 -0.80 -18.23 -14.14
N CYS A 154 -0.04 -17.17 -13.78
CA CYS A 154 1.42 -17.18 -13.85
C CYS A 154 2.13 -16.63 -12.60
N ALA A 155 1.42 -16.05 -11.64
CA ALA A 155 2.06 -15.31 -10.54
C ALA A 155 3.03 -16.17 -9.71
N LYS A 156 2.64 -17.37 -9.32
CA LYS A 156 3.50 -18.30 -8.56
C LYS A 156 4.75 -18.69 -9.36
N ARG A 157 4.55 -18.97 -10.66
CA ARG A 157 5.66 -19.37 -11.53
C ARG A 157 6.66 -18.23 -11.73
N ILE A 158 6.17 -17.00 -11.93
CA ILE A 158 7.00 -15.79 -12.06
C ILE A 158 7.83 -15.58 -10.79
N VAL A 159 7.20 -15.65 -9.61
CA VAL A 159 7.89 -15.47 -8.33
C VAL A 159 8.95 -16.56 -8.12
N SER A 160 8.68 -17.81 -8.51
CA SER A 160 9.65 -18.90 -8.45
C SER A 160 10.86 -18.65 -9.36
N LEU A 161 10.63 -18.35 -10.64
CA LEU A 161 11.71 -18.08 -11.61
C LEU A 161 12.59 -16.89 -11.18
N ALA A 162 11.96 -15.83 -10.69
CA ALA A 162 12.69 -14.66 -10.19
C ALA A 162 13.54 -15.02 -8.95
N SER A 163 13.01 -15.84 -8.03
CA SER A 163 13.73 -16.30 -6.86
C SER A 163 14.95 -17.15 -7.23
N ASP A 164 14.81 -18.03 -8.23
CA ASP A 164 15.90 -18.87 -8.74
C ASP A 164 17.01 -18.01 -9.38
N ALA A 165 16.64 -16.86 -9.96
CA ALA A 165 17.57 -15.86 -10.48
C ALA A 165 18.10 -14.87 -9.42
N GLY A 166 17.77 -15.07 -8.12
CA GLY A 166 18.25 -14.26 -7.01
C GLY A 166 17.42 -13.03 -6.69
N VAL A 167 16.28 -12.81 -7.37
CA VAL A 167 15.36 -11.69 -7.10
C VAL A 167 14.15 -12.16 -6.30
N LYS A 168 13.98 -11.61 -5.09
CA LYS A 168 12.87 -11.98 -4.20
C LYS A 168 11.73 -10.97 -4.25
N PHE A 169 10.58 -11.44 -4.68
CA PHE A 169 9.31 -10.70 -4.59
C PHE A 169 8.47 -11.16 -3.39
N THR A 170 7.45 -10.39 -3.06
CA THR A 170 6.41 -10.85 -2.14
C THR A 170 5.75 -12.09 -2.72
N ALA A 171 5.43 -13.07 -1.88
CA ALA A 171 4.79 -14.30 -2.33
C ALA A 171 3.49 -14.00 -3.11
N ALA A 172 3.28 -14.72 -4.21
CA ALA A 172 2.05 -14.64 -4.99
C ALA A 172 0.82 -14.91 -4.11
N GLY A 173 -0.28 -14.21 -4.36
CA GLY A 173 -1.51 -14.32 -3.56
C GLY A 173 -1.49 -13.60 -2.21
N SER A 174 -0.35 -13.03 -1.78
CA SER A 174 -0.25 -12.35 -0.47
C SER A 174 -1.16 -11.13 -0.31
N THR A 175 -1.71 -10.59 -1.39
CA THR A 175 -2.64 -9.46 -1.44
C THR A 175 -4.10 -9.89 -1.26
N PHE A 176 -4.38 -11.19 -1.27
CA PHE A 176 -5.71 -11.76 -1.13
C PHE A 176 -5.98 -12.27 0.29
N PRO A 177 -7.25 -12.26 0.75
CA PRO A 177 -7.63 -12.89 2.00
C PRO A 177 -7.17 -14.36 2.03
N TYR A 178 -6.67 -14.79 3.17
CA TYR A 178 -6.14 -16.15 3.39
C TYR A 178 -5.01 -16.55 2.44
N ARG A 179 -4.45 -15.60 1.66
CA ARG A 179 -3.44 -15.82 0.61
C ARG A 179 -3.93 -16.73 -0.52
N ILE A 180 -5.23 -16.74 -0.75
CA ILE A 180 -5.86 -17.52 -1.81
C ILE A 180 -6.17 -16.56 -2.97
N ASP A 181 -5.45 -16.76 -4.07
CA ASP A 181 -5.68 -16.13 -5.37
C ASP A 181 -6.04 -17.26 -6.35
N ASP A 182 -7.33 -17.45 -6.58
CA ASP A 182 -7.86 -18.53 -7.42
C ASP A 182 -7.39 -18.43 -8.87
N ASN A 183 -7.05 -17.21 -9.31
CA ASN A 183 -6.57 -16.94 -10.66
C ASN A 183 -5.04 -17.02 -10.78
N ASP A 184 -4.32 -17.21 -9.68
CA ASP A 184 -2.85 -17.15 -9.66
C ASP A 184 -2.29 -15.97 -10.46
N SER A 185 -2.78 -14.77 -10.17
CA SER A 185 -2.59 -13.59 -11.03
C SER A 185 -1.71 -12.51 -10.44
N ASN A 186 -1.76 -12.30 -9.12
CA ASN A 186 -1.30 -11.04 -8.54
C ASN A 186 0.05 -11.14 -7.82
N ILE A 187 0.90 -10.17 -8.11
CA ILE A 187 2.20 -9.95 -7.46
C ILE A 187 2.29 -8.51 -6.98
N ARG A 188 2.59 -8.30 -5.71
CA ARG A 188 2.87 -6.98 -5.15
C ARG A 188 4.34 -6.62 -5.34
N ILE A 189 4.61 -5.55 -6.05
CA ILE A 189 5.95 -4.99 -6.25
C ILE A 189 6.17 -3.84 -5.25
N ALA A 190 7.32 -3.84 -4.57
CA ALA A 190 7.72 -2.82 -3.60
C ALA A 190 9.07 -2.21 -3.97
N PRO A 191 9.11 -1.16 -4.80
CA PRO A 191 10.36 -0.60 -5.33
C PRO A 191 11.13 0.29 -4.34
N SER A 192 10.69 0.40 -3.10
CA SER A 192 11.19 1.40 -2.16
C SER A 192 12.63 1.16 -1.65
N VAL A 193 13.05 -0.10 -1.49
CA VAL A 193 14.33 -0.45 -0.87
C VAL A 193 15.50 -0.47 -1.85
N PRO A 194 15.44 -1.18 -3.00
CA PRO A 194 16.60 -1.35 -3.88
C PRO A 194 17.07 -0.01 -4.48
N SER A 195 18.33 0.09 -4.83
CA SER A 195 18.88 1.17 -5.66
C SER A 195 18.29 1.14 -7.07
N LEU A 196 18.51 2.18 -7.88
CA LEU A 196 18.05 2.19 -9.28
C LEU A 196 18.74 1.09 -10.12
N ASP A 197 20.02 0.81 -9.87
CA ASP A 197 20.76 -0.25 -10.58
C ASP A 197 20.22 -1.63 -10.22
N GLU A 198 20.01 -1.89 -8.94
CA GLU A 198 19.38 -3.15 -8.47
C GLU A 198 17.96 -3.31 -9.02
N MET A 199 17.21 -2.21 -9.14
CA MET A 199 15.88 -2.22 -9.75
C MET A 199 15.93 -2.54 -11.24
N ASN A 200 16.86 -1.96 -12.00
CA ASN A 200 17.04 -2.30 -13.40
C ASN A 200 17.25 -3.80 -13.57
N PHE A 201 18.17 -4.38 -12.81
CA PHE A 201 18.42 -5.82 -12.84
C PHE A 201 17.18 -6.62 -12.43
N ALA A 202 16.50 -6.22 -11.36
CA ALA A 202 15.30 -6.91 -10.90
C ALA A 202 14.16 -6.86 -11.91
N ILE A 203 14.01 -5.76 -12.67
CA ILE A 203 13.00 -5.64 -13.72
C ILE A 203 13.38 -6.50 -14.94
N ASP A 204 14.66 -6.60 -15.30
CA ASP A 204 15.13 -7.52 -16.36
C ASP A 204 14.78 -8.97 -16.02
N VAL A 205 15.08 -9.40 -14.80
CA VAL A 205 14.70 -10.73 -14.30
C VAL A 205 13.17 -10.90 -14.32
N LEU A 206 12.42 -9.91 -13.86
CA LEU A 206 10.96 -9.97 -13.84
C LEU A 206 10.36 -10.10 -15.24
N THR A 207 10.81 -9.29 -16.18
CA THR A 207 10.31 -9.33 -17.57
C THR A 207 10.64 -10.66 -18.25
N CYS A 208 11.84 -11.21 -18.04
CA CYS A 208 12.20 -12.56 -18.46
C CYS A 208 11.30 -13.62 -17.84
N ALA A 209 11.09 -13.57 -16.52
CA ALA A 209 10.25 -14.52 -15.80
C ALA A 209 8.80 -14.50 -16.28
N ILE A 210 8.25 -13.31 -16.55
CA ILE A 210 6.90 -13.15 -17.12
C ILE A 210 6.83 -13.83 -18.49
N ARG A 211 7.77 -13.56 -19.40
CA ARG A 211 7.79 -14.14 -20.76
C ARG A 211 7.90 -15.67 -20.71
N ILE A 212 8.76 -16.21 -19.85
CA ILE A 212 8.90 -17.67 -19.68
C ILE A 212 7.60 -18.28 -19.15
N ALA A 213 7.01 -17.71 -18.09
CA ALA A 213 5.78 -18.23 -17.50
C ALA A 213 4.60 -18.19 -18.48
N LEU A 214 4.48 -17.12 -19.27
CA LEU A 214 3.47 -17.03 -20.33
C LEU A 214 3.71 -18.07 -21.43
N ALA A 215 4.95 -18.24 -21.89
CA ALA A 215 5.29 -19.25 -22.90
C ALA A 215 4.96 -20.67 -22.39
N GLU A 216 5.36 -21.04 -21.18
CA GLU A 216 5.03 -22.33 -20.54
C GLU A 216 3.50 -22.54 -20.47
N LYS A 217 2.74 -21.51 -20.08
CA LYS A 217 1.27 -21.54 -20.01
C LYS A 217 0.63 -21.79 -21.39
N TYR A 218 1.16 -21.21 -22.47
CA TYR A 218 0.63 -21.41 -23.81
C TYR A 218 1.00 -22.76 -24.39
N LEU A 219 2.17 -23.31 -24.07
CA LEU A 219 2.61 -24.61 -24.52
C LEU A 219 1.92 -25.76 -23.77
N ALA A 220 1.37 -25.51 -22.59
CA ALA A 220 0.63 -26.49 -21.80
C ALA A 220 -0.86 -26.65 -22.20
N LYS A 221 -1.35 -25.84 -23.15
CA LYS A 221 -2.70 -25.91 -23.72
C LYS A 221 -2.72 -26.81 -24.94
#